data_9af2a8031a719d766a7e938f3397fdb9
#
_entry.id   9af2a8031a719d766a7e938f3397fdb9
#
_cell.length_a   1.000
_cell.length_b   1.000
_cell.length_c   1.000
_cell.angle_alpha   90.00
_cell.angle_beta   90.00
_cell.angle_gamma   90.00
#
_symmetry.space_group_name_H-M   'P 1'
#
loop_
_entity.id
_entity.type
_entity.pdbx_description
1 polymer ?
#
loop_
_entity_poly.entity_id
_entity_poly.type
_entity_poly.pdbx_seq_one_letter_code
_entity_poly.pdbx_strand_id
1 'polypeptide(L)'
;FQSTHCLLWNEKTGLYLHGCDVSRKADWADPVTGRSPGVWSRAEGWFLMALADVYELAKDYTPRAGELVVLLKNGLDGLLQYQDRESQMFLQVVDHAGLPGNYPETSGSAMAAYALMKGARLGMLDGSYWDKGSEVLEGIRRTWLKKEEDGWHLHGICASAGLGAGPDPHNRKDRNGTPEYYISEAQMPDNQHGAAACMMAVSEQLRRKGNQPCSN
;
A
#
# COMPACT_ATOMS: atom_id res chain seq x y z
N PHE A 1 -0.71 -13.44 -9.65
CA PHE A 1 -1.56 -12.24 -9.51
C PHE A 1 -3.04 -12.56 -9.69
N GLN A 2 -3.46 -13.27 -10.76
CA GLN A 2 -4.87 -13.63 -10.95
C GLN A 2 -5.43 -14.45 -9.80
N SER A 3 -4.69 -15.47 -9.32
CA SER A 3 -5.11 -16.26 -8.15
C SER A 3 -5.26 -15.38 -6.90
N THR A 4 -4.34 -14.45 -6.67
CA THR A 4 -4.41 -13.50 -5.56
C THR A 4 -5.64 -12.61 -5.69
N HIS A 5 -5.90 -12.08 -6.89
CA HIS A 5 -7.09 -11.28 -7.16
C HIS A 5 -8.38 -12.08 -6.84
N CYS A 6 -8.52 -13.28 -7.38
CA CYS A 6 -9.71 -14.10 -7.12
C CYS A 6 -9.94 -14.41 -5.63
N LEU A 7 -8.86 -14.58 -4.86
CA LEU A 7 -8.94 -14.89 -3.44
C LEU A 7 -9.19 -13.66 -2.56
N LEU A 8 -8.55 -12.54 -2.85
CA LEU A 8 -8.48 -11.40 -1.93
C LEU A 8 -9.33 -10.18 -2.34
N TRP A 9 -9.72 -10.07 -3.61
CA TRP A 9 -10.51 -8.94 -4.07
C TRP A 9 -11.89 -8.90 -3.41
N ASN A 10 -12.25 -7.76 -2.85
CA ASN A 10 -13.56 -7.52 -2.27
C ASN A 10 -14.36 -6.58 -3.19
N GLU A 11 -15.30 -7.14 -3.93
CA GLU A 11 -16.17 -6.42 -4.88
C GLU A 11 -16.95 -5.26 -4.25
N LYS A 12 -17.25 -5.35 -2.94
CA LYS A 12 -18.03 -4.32 -2.25
C LYS A 12 -17.22 -3.07 -1.95
N THR A 13 -15.95 -3.25 -1.65
CA THR A 13 -15.05 -2.14 -1.27
C THR A 13 -14.11 -1.72 -2.39
N GLY A 14 -13.88 -2.60 -3.37
CA GLY A 14 -12.86 -2.37 -4.40
C GLY A 14 -11.44 -2.43 -3.85
N LEU A 15 -11.20 -3.21 -2.78
CA LEU A 15 -9.91 -3.34 -2.11
C LEU A 15 -9.50 -4.81 -1.97
N TYR A 16 -8.21 -5.04 -1.73
CA TYR A 16 -7.70 -6.38 -1.43
C TYR A 16 -7.63 -6.60 0.09
N LEU A 17 -8.18 -7.72 0.55
CA LEU A 17 -8.00 -8.17 1.93
C LEU A 17 -6.56 -8.61 2.16
N HIS A 18 -6.10 -8.55 3.42
CA HIS A 18 -4.70 -8.82 3.76
C HIS A 18 -4.25 -10.25 3.40
N GLY A 19 -5.09 -11.24 3.61
CA GLY A 19 -4.72 -12.63 3.34
C GLY A 19 -5.90 -13.57 3.18
N CYS A 20 -5.59 -14.78 2.72
CA CYS A 20 -6.54 -15.88 2.62
C CYS A 20 -5.85 -17.19 3.03
N ASP A 21 -6.42 -17.89 4.00
CA ASP A 21 -6.09 -19.28 4.29
C ASP A 21 -6.97 -20.21 3.46
N VAL A 22 -6.42 -20.76 2.40
CA VAL A 22 -7.13 -21.68 1.49
C VAL A 22 -7.60 -22.94 2.24
N SER A 23 -6.91 -23.34 3.31
CA SER A 23 -7.31 -24.46 4.15
C SER A 23 -8.50 -24.12 5.09
N ARG A 24 -8.76 -22.85 5.35
CA ARG A 24 -9.82 -22.33 6.24
C ARG A 24 -9.70 -22.80 7.68
N LYS A 25 -8.49 -23.09 8.14
CA LYS A 25 -8.21 -23.64 9.47
C LYS A 25 -7.55 -22.64 10.41
N ALA A 26 -7.03 -21.54 9.87
CA ALA A 26 -6.41 -20.49 10.68
C ALA A 26 -7.48 -19.75 11.50
N ASP A 27 -7.16 -19.44 12.75
CA ASP A 27 -8.08 -18.77 13.69
C ASP A 27 -8.55 -17.39 13.21
N TRP A 28 -7.74 -16.72 12.39
CA TRP A 28 -8.05 -15.41 11.81
C TRP A 28 -8.90 -15.50 10.53
N ALA A 29 -9.01 -16.68 9.93
CA ALA A 29 -9.66 -16.86 8.64
C ALA A 29 -11.17 -17.05 8.79
N ASP A 30 -11.94 -16.41 7.93
CA ASP A 30 -13.35 -16.70 7.80
C ASP A 30 -13.58 -18.19 7.44
N PRO A 31 -14.39 -18.94 8.18
CA PRO A 31 -14.51 -20.38 7.99
C PRO A 31 -15.18 -20.79 6.67
N VAL A 32 -15.83 -19.86 5.97
CA VAL A 32 -16.48 -20.12 4.69
C VAL A 32 -15.58 -19.73 3.51
N THR A 33 -14.97 -18.54 3.58
CA THR A 33 -14.20 -17.96 2.50
C THR A 33 -12.69 -18.14 2.66
N GLY A 34 -12.19 -18.35 3.87
CA GLY A 34 -10.77 -18.38 4.20
C GLY A 34 -10.12 -16.99 4.28
N ARG A 35 -10.88 -15.91 4.05
CA ARG A 35 -10.37 -14.55 3.95
C ARG A 35 -10.15 -13.92 5.33
N SER A 36 -9.16 -13.02 5.42
CA SER A 36 -8.99 -12.16 6.58
C SER A 36 -10.08 -11.07 6.63
N PRO A 37 -10.42 -10.55 7.84
CA PRO A 37 -11.53 -9.60 7.97
C PRO A 37 -11.20 -8.18 7.50
N GLY A 38 -9.93 -7.75 7.56
CA GLY A 38 -9.53 -6.36 7.36
C GLY A 38 -8.66 -6.08 6.14
N VAL A 39 -8.68 -4.82 5.72
CA VAL A 39 -7.80 -4.27 4.68
C VAL A 39 -6.68 -3.49 5.35
N TRP A 40 -5.45 -3.99 5.27
CA TRP A 40 -4.26 -3.31 5.77
C TRP A 40 -3.54 -2.58 4.63
N SER A 41 -3.34 -1.27 4.78
CA SER A 41 -2.81 -0.41 3.72
C SER A 41 -1.47 -0.87 3.13
N ARG A 42 -0.56 -1.39 3.98
CA ARG A 42 0.74 -1.91 3.51
C ARG A 42 0.59 -3.21 2.70
N ALA A 43 -0.33 -4.09 3.07
CA ALA A 43 -0.58 -5.31 2.28
C ALA A 43 -1.13 -4.96 0.89
N GLU A 44 -2.07 -4.03 0.82
CA GLU A 44 -2.56 -3.43 -0.42
C GLU A 44 -1.41 -2.84 -1.23
N GLY A 45 -0.59 -2.00 -0.60
CA GLY A 45 0.56 -1.34 -1.22
C GLY A 45 1.57 -2.31 -1.82
N TRP A 46 1.92 -3.39 -1.12
CA TRP A 46 2.82 -4.42 -1.64
C TRP A 46 2.30 -5.05 -2.93
N PHE A 47 1.02 -5.37 -2.98
CA PHE A 47 0.40 -5.98 -4.16
C PHE A 47 0.44 -5.03 -5.36
N LEU A 48 0.08 -3.75 -5.14
CA LEU A 48 0.07 -2.72 -6.18
C LEU A 48 1.48 -2.42 -6.72
N MET A 49 2.49 -2.32 -5.84
CA MET A 49 3.89 -2.20 -6.25
C MET A 49 4.33 -3.37 -7.11
N ALA A 50 4.03 -4.60 -6.66
CA ALA A 50 4.42 -5.82 -7.38
C ALA A 50 3.80 -5.89 -8.78
N LEU A 51 2.55 -5.43 -8.96
CA LEU A 51 1.91 -5.36 -10.27
C LEU A 51 2.68 -4.46 -11.24
N ALA A 52 3.09 -3.27 -10.79
CA ALA A 52 3.84 -2.32 -11.61
C ALA A 52 5.28 -2.82 -11.90
N ASP A 53 5.94 -3.42 -10.91
CA ASP A 53 7.32 -3.92 -11.04
C ASP A 53 7.37 -5.12 -11.99
N VAL A 54 6.47 -6.08 -11.81
CA VAL A 54 6.42 -7.27 -12.68
C VAL A 54 6.00 -6.89 -14.10
N TYR A 55 5.10 -5.93 -14.27
CA TYR A 55 4.78 -5.43 -15.60
C TYR A 55 6.01 -4.87 -16.31
N GLU A 56 6.80 -4.01 -15.68
CA GLU A 56 8.02 -3.44 -16.26
C GLU A 56 9.00 -4.53 -16.73
N LEU A 57 9.14 -5.60 -15.95
CA LEU A 57 10.05 -6.70 -16.25
C LEU A 57 9.49 -7.70 -17.28
N ALA A 58 8.18 -7.88 -17.35
CA ALA A 58 7.56 -8.98 -18.09
C ALA A 58 6.84 -8.55 -19.38
N LYS A 59 6.59 -7.25 -19.59
CA LYS A 59 5.74 -6.75 -20.69
C LYS A 59 6.21 -7.16 -22.09
N ASP A 60 7.51 -7.32 -22.27
CA ASP A 60 8.11 -7.69 -23.56
C ASP A 60 8.25 -9.22 -23.73
N TYR A 61 7.96 -10.02 -22.68
CA TYR A 61 8.16 -11.47 -22.64
C TYR A 61 6.87 -12.28 -22.57
N THR A 62 5.72 -11.65 -22.29
CA THR A 62 4.45 -12.34 -22.19
C THR A 62 3.29 -11.52 -22.71
N PRO A 63 2.40 -12.11 -23.55
CA PRO A 63 1.18 -11.44 -24.00
C PRO A 63 0.18 -11.18 -22.85
N ARG A 64 0.36 -11.84 -21.71
CA ARG A 64 -0.49 -11.68 -20.53
C ARG A 64 -0.16 -10.46 -19.68
N ALA A 65 0.89 -9.71 -20.00
CA ALA A 65 1.26 -8.51 -19.23
C ALA A 65 0.12 -7.48 -19.13
N GLY A 66 -0.75 -7.39 -20.13
CA GLY A 66 -1.95 -6.55 -20.11
C GLY A 66 -2.92 -6.85 -18.96
N GLU A 67 -2.94 -8.09 -18.45
CA GLU A 67 -3.75 -8.44 -17.27
C GLU A 67 -3.29 -7.68 -16.01
N LEU A 68 -2.00 -7.41 -15.88
CA LEU A 68 -1.44 -6.66 -14.76
C LEU A 68 -1.90 -5.19 -14.79
N VAL A 69 -2.08 -4.63 -15.98
CA VAL A 69 -2.61 -3.26 -16.15
C VAL A 69 -4.02 -3.15 -15.59
N VAL A 70 -4.87 -4.12 -15.91
CA VAL A 70 -6.26 -4.15 -15.41
C VAL A 70 -6.29 -4.29 -13.90
N LEU A 71 -5.49 -5.19 -13.33
CA LEU A 71 -5.42 -5.41 -11.89
C LEU A 71 -4.89 -4.17 -11.15
N LEU A 72 -3.84 -3.54 -11.68
CA LEU A 72 -3.26 -2.33 -11.10
C LEU A 72 -4.27 -1.19 -11.11
N LYS A 73 -4.92 -0.97 -12.25
CA LYS A 73 -5.91 0.10 -12.38
C LYS A 73 -7.07 -0.08 -11.42
N ASN A 74 -7.65 -1.28 -11.37
CA ASN A 74 -8.78 -1.56 -10.50
C ASN A 74 -8.42 -1.37 -9.02
N GLY A 75 -7.26 -1.90 -8.59
CA GLY A 75 -6.80 -1.76 -7.20
C GLY A 75 -6.54 -0.31 -6.82
N LEU A 76 -5.88 0.47 -7.69
CA LEU A 76 -5.63 1.89 -7.44
C LEU A 76 -6.91 2.73 -7.48
N ASP A 77 -7.82 2.47 -8.39
CA ASP A 77 -9.12 3.16 -8.44
C ASP A 77 -9.96 2.88 -7.18
N GLY A 78 -9.93 1.64 -6.69
CA GLY A 78 -10.55 1.27 -5.42
C GLY A 78 -9.90 2.01 -4.26
N LEU A 79 -8.59 1.94 -4.13
CA LEU A 79 -7.83 2.57 -3.05
C LEU A 79 -8.03 4.09 -3.01
N LEU A 80 -8.03 4.77 -4.15
CA LEU A 80 -8.21 6.22 -4.24
C LEU A 80 -9.56 6.72 -3.71
N GLN A 81 -10.59 5.87 -3.65
CA GLN A 81 -11.88 6.24 -3.04
C GLN A 81 -11.79 6.44 -1.52
N TYR A 82 -10.75 5.88 -0.90
CA TYR A 82 -10.48 5.95 0.54
C TYR A 82 -9.33 6.90 0.90
N GLN A 83 -8.87 7.70 -0.05
CA GLN A 83 -7.85 8.70 0.23
C GLN A 83 -8.35 9.71 1.26
N ASP A 84 -7.60 9.86 2.36
CA ASP A 84 -7.92 10.84 3.39
C ASP A 84 -7.76 12.27 2.85
N ARG A 85 -8.80 13.06 2.98
CA ARG A 85 -8.87 14.40 2.37
C ARG A 85 -7.92 15.41 3.01
N GLU A 86 -7.61 15.25 4.28
CA GLU A 86 -6.76 16.18 5.03
C GLU A 86 -5.27 15.89 4.77
N SER A 87 -4.86 14.65 4.98
CA SER A 87 -3.47 14.24 4.80
C SER A 87 -3.09 13.94 3.35
N GLN A 88 -4.07 13.64 2.49
CA GLN A 88 -3.89 13.09 1.14
C GLN A 88 -3.23 11.69 1.14
N MET A 89 -3.19 11.01 2.27
CA MET A 89 -2.62 9.69 2.48
C MET A 89 -3.72 8.62 2.58
N PHE A 90 -3.31 7.39 2.84
CA PHE A 90 -4.21 6.28 3.14
C PHE A 90 -4.06 5.88 4.61
N LEU A 91 -5.18 5.53 5.25
CA LEU A 91 -5.19 5.14 6.65
C LEU A 91 -4.62 3.73 6.84
N GLN A 92 -4.14 3.42 8.05
CA GLN A 92 -3.63 2.10 8.44
C GLN A 92 -4.64 0.99 8.09
N VAL A 93 -5.92 1.20 8.44
CA VAL A 93 -7.05 0.36 8.00
C VAL A 93 -7.85 1.19 7.00
N VAL A 94 -7.72 0.86 5.73
CA VAL A 94 -8.09 1.71 4.60
C VAL A 94 -9.57 2.11 4.60
N ASP A 95 -10.46 1.14 4.82
CA ASP A 95 -11.91 1.29 4.70
C ASP A 95 -12.61 1.66 6.02
N HIS A 96 -11.86 2.07 7.05
CA HIS A 96 -12.36 2.38 8.38
C HIS A 96 -11.99 3.79 8.86
N ALA A 97 -12.32 4.82 8.07
CA ALA A 97 -11.97 6.20 8.40
C ALA A 97 -12.52 6.69 9.76
N GLY A 98 -13.67 6.14 10.20
CA GLY A 98 -14.27 6.49 11.50
C GLY A 98 -13.75 5.69 12.70
N LEU A 99 -12.80 4.78 12.51
CA LEU A 99 -12.28 3.94 13.60
C LEU A 99 -11.37 4.76 14.52
N PRO A 100 -11.68 4.87 15.83
CA PRO A 100 -10.83 5.60 16.77
C PRO A 100 -9.41 5.04 16.81
N GLY A 101 -8.42 5.91 16.69
CA GLY A 101 -7.00 5.52 16.66
C GLY A 101 -6.46 5.12 15.29
N ASN A 102 -7.29 5.07 14.25
CA ASN A 102 -6.80 4.90 12.89
C ASN A 102 -6.03 6.17 12.44
N TYR A 103 -5.00 6.01 11.65
CA TYR A 103 -4.09 7.10 11.30
C TYR A 103 -3.60 7.00 9.86
N PRO A 104 -3.19 8.13 9.23
CA PRO A 104 -2.54 8.13 7.91
C PRO A 104 -1.22 7.35 7.98
N GLU A 105 -1.16 6.20 7.33
CA GLU A 105 -0.02 5.27 7.43
C GLU A 105 0.98 5.52 6.30
N THR A 106 2.23 5.73 6.68
CA THR A 106 3.29 6.17 5.75
C THR A 106 3.67 5.10 4.74
N SER A 107 3.85 3.84 5.16
CA SER A 107 4.40 2.82 4.26
C SER A 107 3.42 2.43 3.16
N GLY A 108 2.16 2.16 3.50
CA GLY A 108 1.13 1.84 2.52
C GLY A 108 0.86 3.01 1.57
N SER A 109 0.85 4.25 2.11
CA SER A 109 0.72 5.46 1.30
C SER A 109 1.88 5.65 0.33
N ALA A 110 3.12 5.44 0.77
CA ALA A 110 4.30 5.54 -0.09
C ALA A 110 4.32 4.47 -1.19
N MET A 111 3.90 3.24 -0.87
CA MET A 111 3.76 2.16 -1.83
C MET A 111 2.70 2.48 -2.89
N ALA A 112 1.56 3.03 -2.48
CA ALA A 112 0.53 3.50 -3.40
C ALA A 112 1.05 4.65 -4.29
N ALA A 113 1.73 5.63 -3.72
CA ALA A 113 2.35 6.73 -4.48
C ALA A 113 3.33 6.21 -5.53
N TYR A 114 4.18 5.26 -5.16
CA TYR A 114 5.08 4.58 -6.09
C TYR A 114 4.32 3.90 -7.23
N ALA A 115 3.31 3.09 -6.92
CA ALA A 115 2.55 2.34 -7.90
C ALA A 115 1.79 3.27 -8.87
N LEU A 116 1.20 4.37 -8.36
CA LEU A 116 0.54 5.42 -9.14
C LEU A 116 1.51 6.07 -10.14
N MET A 117 2.66 6.56 -9.65
CA MET A 117 3.64 7.24 -10.48
C MET A 117 4.32 6.28 -11.47
N LYS A 118 4.71 5.09 -11.02
CA LYS A 118 5.34 4.10 -11.89
C LYS A 118 4.37 3.59 -12.95
N GLY A 119 3.12 3.31 -12.58
CA GLY A 119 2.08 2.89 -13.51
C GLY A 119 1.85 3.93 -14.61
N ALA A 120 1.81 5.21 -14.26
CA ALA A 120 1.70 6.30 -15.23
C ALA A 120 2.95 6.42 -16.12
N ARG A 121 4.16 6.31 -15.55
CA ARG A 121 5.42 6.32 -16.34
C ARG A 121 5.52 5.20 -17.35
N LEU A 122 5.05 4.02 -16.99
CA LEU A 122 5.07 2.83 -17.84
C LEU A 122 3.93 2.78 -18.87
N GLY A 123 3.01 3.75 -18.85
CA GLY A 123 1.85 3.76 -19.73
C GLY A 123 0.78 2.72 -19.37
N MET A 124 0.85 2.14 -18.17
CA MET A 124 -0.22 1.28 -17.63
C MET A 124 -1.46 2.12 -17.24
N LEU A 125 -1.23 3.34 -16.83
CA LEU A 125 -2.23 4.32 -16.37
C LEU A 125 -2.05 5.62 -17.15
N ASP A 126 -3.08 6.46 -17.22
CA ASP A 126 -2.95 7.79 -17.79
C ASP A 126 -2.17 8.75 -16.88
N GLY A 127 -1.78 9.92 -17.42
CA GLY A 127 -0.91 10.86 -16.75
C GLY A 127 -1.46 11.46 -15.44
N SER A 128 -2.78 11.44 -15.23
CA SER A 128 -3.41 11.99 -14.03
C SER A 128 -3.07 11.19 -12.77
N TYR A 129 -2.78 9.91 -12.92
CA TYR A 129 -2.33 9.07 -11.80
C TYR A 129 -0.95 9.48 -11.26
N TRP A 130 -0.11 10.09 -12.11
CA TRP A 130 1.14 10.66 -11.65
C TRP A 130 0.92 11.78 -10.63
N ASP A 131 -0.01 12.66 -10.93
CA ASP A 131 -0.30 13.81 -10.07
C ASP A 131 -0.88 13.33 -8.73
N LYS A 132 -1.77 12.34 -8.75
CA LYS A 132 -2.29 11.69 -7.54
C LYS A 132 -1.17 11.05 -6.69
N GLY A 133 -0.24 10.34 -7.30
CA GLY A 133 0.92 9.78 -6.59
C GLY A 133 1.81 10.85 -5.97
N SER A 134 2.00 11.97 -6.68
CA SER A 134 2.76 13.12 -6.17
C SER A 134 2.06 13.81 -4.99
N GLU A 135 0.72 13.91 -5.01
CA GLU A 135 -0.09 14.44 -3.91
C GLU A 135 0.04 13.58 -2.64
N VAL A 136 -0.02 12.26 -2.79
CA VAL A 136 0.18 11.32 -1.67
C VAL A 136 1.58 11.50 -1.06
N LEU A 137 2.63 11.58 -1.89
CA LEU A 137 4.00 11.76 -1.43
C LEU A 137 4.18 13.09 -0.69
N GLU A 138 3.57 14.17 -1.19
CA GLU A 138 3.56 15.47 -0.52
C GLU A 138 2.77 15.41 0.81
N GLY A 139 1.68 14.64 0.85
CA GLY A 139 0.92 14.35 2.06
C GLY A 139 1.80 13.72 3.14
N ILE A 140 2.60 12.71 2.78
CA ILE A 140 3.56 12.05 3.68
C ILE A 140 4.57 13.07 4.21
N ARG A 141 5.16 13.86 3.32
CA ARG A 141 6.16 14.88 3.68
C ARG A 141 5.60 15.89 4.68
N ARG A 142 4.40 16.41 4.43
CA ARG A 142 3.74 17.40 5.28
C ARG A 142 3.31 16.83 6.62
N THR A 143 2.79 15.61 6.64
CA THR A 143 2.20 15.00 7.84
C THR A 143 3.26 14.37 8.74
N TRP A 144 4.22 13.65 8.16
CA TRP A 144 5.06 12.73 8.91
C TRP A 144 6.58 12.94 8.80
N LEU A 145 7.08 13.76 7.86
CA LEU A 145 8.51 14.11 7.86
C LEU A 145 8.72 15.27 8.84
N LYS A 146 9.36 14.98 9.97
CA LYS A 146 9.58 15.93 11.07
C LYS A 146 11.06 16.22 11.23
N LYS A 147 11.39 17.49 11.51
CA LYS A 147 12.73 17.87 11.91
C LYS A 147 12.80 17.87 13.44
N GLU A 148 13.70 17.07 13.97
CA GLU A 148 13.99 16.93 15.40
C GLU A 148 15.43 17.42 15.70
N GLU A 149 15.89 17.33 16.94
CA GLU A 149 17.20 17.87 17.34
C GLU A 149 18.38 17.18 16.63
N ASP A 150 18.27 15.86 16.42
CA ASP A 150 19.29 15.01 15.81
C ASP A 150 19.13 14.81 14.30
N GLY A 151 18.03 15.29 13.68
CA GLY A 151 17.86 15.18 12.23
C GLY A 151 16.43 15.23 11.73
N TRP A 152 16.23 14.63 10.58
CA TRP A 152 14.92 14.43 9.97
C TRP A 152 14.43 13.00 10.23
N HIS A 153 13.23 12.87 10.76
CA HIS A 153 12.59 11.60 11.07
C HIS A 153 11.28 11.43 10.34
N LEU A 154 11.05 10.20 9.87
CA LEU A 154 9.84 9.82 9.17
C LEU A 154 8.94 9.03 10.11
N HIS A 155 7.82 9.62 10.50
CA HIS A 155 6.83 9.04 11.41
C HIS A 155 5.68 8.35 10.70
N GLY A 156 4.66 7.93 11.46
CA GLY A 156 3.42 7.34 10.95
C GLY A 156 3.62 5.97 10.29
N ILE A 157 4.65 5.22 10.67
CA ILE A 157 4.96 3.91 10.10
C ILE A 157 4.54 2.81 11.07
N CYS A 158 3.64 1.93 10.68
CA CYS A 158 3.36 0.69 11.39
C CYS A 158 4.64 -0.15 11.48
N ALA A 159 5.05 -0.55 12.67
CA ALA A 159 6.27 -1.34 12.84
C ALA A 159 6.16 -2.67 12.12
N SER A 160 5.11 -3.43 12.40
CA SER A 160 4.83 -4.71 11.75
C SER A 160 3.40 -5.15 12.03
N ALA A 161 2.71 -5.66 11.02
CA ALA A 161 1.46 -6.38 11.19
C ALA A 161 1.51 -7.72 10.45
N GLY A 162 0.60 -8.62 10.81
CA GLY A 162 0.57 -9.96 10.21
C GLY A 162 -0.73 -10.67 10.53
N LEU A 163 -0.86 -11.91 10.09
CA LEU A 163 -1.99 -12.79 10.36
C LEU A 163 -1.48 -14.04 11.08
N GLY A 164 -2.13 -14.39 12.18
CA GLY A 164 -1.83 -15.59 12.97
C GLY A 164 -0.48 -15.54 13.67
N ALA A 165 -0.12 -16.69 14.23
CA ALA A 165 1.13 -16.90 14.93
C ALA A 165 2.31 -16.89 13.97
N GLY A 166 3.24 -15.95 14.11
CA GLY A 166 4.51 -15.92 13.38
C GLY A 166 5.66 -16.57 14.16
N PRO A 167 6.82 -16.75 13.54
CA PRO A 167 8.02 -17.26 14.20
C PRO A 167 8.67 -16.26 15.18
N ASP A 168 8.08 -15.10 15.36
CA ASP A 168 8.56 -14.03 16.24
C ASP A 168 8.41 -14.44 17.71
N PRO A 169 9.44 -14.32 18.56
CA PRO A 169 9.34 -14.53 20.01
C PRO A 169 8.36 -13.57 20.70
N HIS A 170 8.04 -12.44 20.07
CA HIS A 170 6.98 -11.52 20.50
C HIS A 170 5.63 -11.85 19.87
N ASN A 171 5.48 -13.07 19.40
CA ASN A 171 4.32 -13.57 18.69
C ASN A 171 3.01 -13.30 19.44
N ARG A 172 2.19 -12.47 18.84
CA ARG A 172 0.89 -12.10 19.34
C ARG A 172 -0.14 -13.10 18.80
N LYS A 173 -0.71 -13.91 19.71
CA LYS A 173 -1.81 -14.82 19.37
C LYS A 173 -3.06 -14.08 18.86
N ASP A 174 -3.11 -12.77 19.07
CA ASP A 174 -4.18 -11.85 18.70
C ASP A 174 -4.06 -11.23 17.31
N ARG A 175 -3.10 -11.64 16.46
CA ARG A 175 -2.99 -11.23 15.06
C ARG A 175 -4.14 -11.80 14.21
N ASN A 176 -5.33 -11.35 14.53
CA ASN A 176 -6.58 -11.84 13.97
C ASN A 176 -7.04 -11.12 12.70
N GLY A 177 -6.31 -10.09 12.28
CA GLY A 177 -6.60 -9.33 11.05
C GLY A 177 -7.80 -8.40 11.14
N THR A 178 -8.33 -8.15 12.34
CA THR A 178 -9.42 -7.17 12.52
C THR A 178 -8.91 -5.74 12.43
N PRO A 179 -9.78 -4.77 12.14
CA PRO A 179 -9.43 -3.36 12.18
C PRO A 179 -8.80 -2.93 13.51
N GLU A 180 -9.35 -3.37 14.64
CA GLU A 180 -8.85 -3.07 15.98
C GLU A 180 -7.45 -3.64 16.23
N TYR A 181 -7.17 -4.82 15.68
CA TYR A 181 -5.83 -5.40 15.74
C TYR A 181 -4.82 -4.51 15.00
N TYR A 182 -5.11 -4.11 13.76
CA TYR A 182 -4.16 -3.32 12.97
C TYR A 182 -3.81 -1.98 13.62
N ILE A 183 -4.79 -1.29 14.20
CA ILE A 183 -4.51 -0.01 14.90
C ILE A 183 -3.80 -0.20 16.25
N SER A 184 -3.82 -1.40 16.82
CA SER A 184 -3.10 -1.72 18.05
C SER A 184 -1.61 -1.96 17.84
N GLU A 185 -1.16 -2.14 16.60
CA GLU A 185 0.25 -2.32 16.28
C GLU A 185 1.04 -1.02 16.50
N ALA A 186 2.25 -1.16 17.04
CA ALA A 186 3.10 -0.02 17.34
C ALA A 186 3.50 0.76 16.08
N GLN A 187 3.57 2.07 16.20
CA GLN A 187 4.23 2.92 15.21
C GLN A 187 5.72 3.06 15.59
N MET A 188 6.58 3.03 14.57
CA MET A 188 8.03 3.14 14.75
C MET A 188 8.58 4.15 13.74
N PRO A 189 9.10 5.31 14.21
CA PRO A 189 9.79 6.24 13.32
C PRO A 189 10.95 5.57 12.58
N ASP A 190 11.21 6.01 11.36
CA ASP A 190 12.28 5.54 10.49
C ASP A 190 12.31 4.02 10.23
N ASN A 191 11.20 3.35 10.51
CA ASN A 191 11.11 1.92 10.23
C ASN A 191 11.36 1.68 8.73
N GLN A 192 12.19 0.69 8.43
CA GLN A 192 12.64 0.37 7.08
C GLN A 192 11.53 0.18 6.06
N HIS A 193 10.36 -0.32 6.47
CA HIS A 193 9.22 -0.53 5.56
C HIS A 193 8.67 0.78 5.00
N GLY A 194 8.59 1.82 5.84
CA GLY A 194 8.17 3.15 5.39
C GLY A 194 9.28 3.90 4.68
N ALA A 195 10.49 3.91 5.25
CA ALA A 195 11.62 4.60 4.68
C ALA A 195 11.97 4.10 3.27
N ALA A 196 12.05 2.78 3.06
CA ALA A 196 12.33 2.19 1.76
C ALA A 196 11.22 2.52 0.73
N ALA A 197 9.94 2.40 1.11
CA ALA A 197 8.83 2.73 0.22
C ALA A 197 8.84 4.21 -0.19
N CYS A 198 9.13 5.12 0.75
CA CYS A 198 9.27 6.54 0.46
C CYS A 198 10.44 6.81 -0.50
N MET A 199 11.60 6.18 -0.29
CA MET A 199 12.74 6.32 -1.21
C MET A 199 12.40 5.83 -2.61
N MET A 200 11.67 4.73 -2.76
CA MET A 200 11.21 4.24 -4.05
C MET A 200 10.24 5.22 -4.72
N ALA A 201 9.27 5.76 -3.99
CA ALA A 201 8.33 6.75 -4.51
C ALA A 201 9.03 8.06 -4.94
N VAL A 202 9.98 8.56 -4.13
CA VAL A 202 10.80 9.72 -4.48
C VAL A 202 11.65 9.44 -5.73
N SER A 203 12.22 8.23 -5.84
CA SER A 203 12.99 7.83 -7.03
C SER A 203 12.13 7.89 -8.30
N GLU A 204 10.89 7.42 -8.27
CA GLU A 204 9.97 7.56 -9.40
C GLU A 204 9.66 9.03 -9.71
N GLN A 205 9.42 9.85 -8.69
CA GLN A 205 9.16 11.29 -8.88
C GLN A 205 10.34 12.00 -9.55
N LEU A 206 11.56 11.66 -9.20
CA LEU A 206 12.78 12.25 -9.79
C LEU A 206 13.00 11.82 -11.23
N ARG A 207 12.61 10.60 -11.62
CA ARG A 207 12.72 10.10 -13.00
C ARG A 207 11.96 10.96 -14.01
N ARG A 208 10.78 11.50 -13.65
CA ARG A 208 10.04 12.42 -14.54
C ARG A 208 10.77 13.74 -14.75
N LYS A 209 11.38 14.28 -13.70
CA LYS A 209 12.13 15.55 -13.80
C LYS A 209 13.36 15.43 -14.72
N GLY A 210 14.04 14.29 -14.70
CA GLY A 210 15.19 14.02 -15.56
C GLY A 210 14.85 13.83 -17.05
N ASN A 211 13.58 13.52 -17.37
CA ASN A 211 13.10 13.35 -18.73
C ASN A 211 12.46 14.63 -19.33
N GLN A 212 12.33 15.71 -18.57
CA GLN A 212 11.94 17.00 -19.13
C GLN A 212 13.20 17.66 -19.73
N PRO A 213 13.19 18.04 -21.04
CA PRO A 213 14.30 18.79 -21.59
C PRO A 213 14.45 20.08 -20.77
N CYS A 214 15.71 20.39 -20.41
CA CYS A 214 16.03 21.66 -19.77
C CYS A 214 15.40 22.77 -20.61
N SER A 215 14.36 23.44 -20.11
CA SER A 215 13.88 24.67 -20.68
C SER A 215 14.96 25.73 -20.44
N ASN A 216 15.73 26.03 -21.49
CA ASN A 216 16.64 27.16 -21.54
C ASN A 216 15.87 28.47 -21.39
#